data_77ddb09940b235ad75a55cb1d69c2dc5
#
_entry.id   77ddb09940b235ad75a55cb1d69c2dc5
#
_cell.length_a   1.000
_cell.length_b   1.000
_cell.length_c   1.000
_cell.angle_alpha   90.00
_cell.angle_beta   90.00
_cell.angle_gamma   90.00
#
_symmetry.space_group_name_H-M   'P 1'
#
loop_
_entity.id
_entity.type
_entity.pdbx_description
1 polymer ?
#
loop_
_entity_poly.entity_id
_entity_poly.type
_entity_poly.pdbx_seq_one_letter_code
_entity_poly.pdbx_strand_id
1 'polypeptide(L)'
;MVKRNRAEGWQHSKLSGHSNEELAKSYVEQGVSVQQRILSCYGATGVSITKVDIGGLNEQLIDSVLGDKTKSKPDMHITLSDGRQIKVSIKKSKSGQVYLITVDRFIDGFEKAYHPIPDDVKEAIRLFWGDHPDIDSISKNYSSTPIIRKYEQRKGRLVHKTLSRYDESLDIALLKWFKDNIVQLCEFCFSRGLAKNEEDWADIVWYINLVDDDVELDDMFTINSISDNLNLGTVEYGNKGGGTTIQLPFGFVQWHNPGNKGINNLQFHHRYDKILKLLKNGCI
;
A
#
# COMPACT_ATOMS: atom_id res chain seq x y z
N MET A 1 -5.42 -21.22 -22.64
CA MET A 1 -5.43 -20.69 -21.25
C MET A 1 -6.88 -20.35 -20.88
N VAL A 2 -7.47 -21.07 -19.94
CA VAL A 2 -8.82 -20.79 -19.42
C VAL A 2 -8.73 -19.51 -18.59
N LYS A 3 -9.52 -18.48 -18.91
CA LYS A 3 -9.59 -17.24 -18.09
C LYS A 3 -10.22 -17.62 -16.75
N ARG A 4 -9.42 -17.56 -15.67
CA ARG A 4 -9.93 -17.71 -14.31
C ARG A 4 -10.98 -16.63 -14.00
N ASN A 5 -12.06 -17.00 -13.33
CA ASN A 5 -13.03 -16.09 -12.77
C ASN A 5 -12.32 -15.17 -11.73
N ARG A 6 -12.71 -13.88 -11.65
CA ARG A 6 -12.08 -12.93 -10.71
C ARG A 6 -12.22 -13.36 -9.24
N ALA A 7 -13.35 -13.96 -8.86
CA ALA A 7 -13.56 -14.45 -7.50
C ALA A 7 -12.63 -15.63 -7.16
N GLU A 8 -12.45 -16.57 -8.09
CA GLU A 8 -11.52 -17.69 -7.95
C GLU A 8 -10.07 -17.23 -7.91
N GLY A 9 -9.72 -16.22 -8.73
CA GLY A 9 -8.40 -15.61 -8.72
C GLY A 9 -8.08 -14.92 -7.38
N TRP A 10 -9.05 -14.23 -6.78
CA TRP A 10 -8.90 -13.59 -5.49
C TRP A 10 -8.75 -14.60 -4.34
N GLN A 11 -9.60 -15.66 -4.32
CA GLN A 11 -9.49 -16.74 -3.33
C GLN A 11 -8.14 -17.47 -3.43
N HIS A 12 -7.71 -17.79 -4.64
CA HIS A 12 -6.40 -18.42 -4.87
C HIS A 12 -5.26 -17.53 -4.39
N SER A 13 -5.29 -16.24 -4.67
CA SER A 13 -4.26 -15.29 -4.20
C SER A 13 -4.22 -15.18 -2.67
N LYS A 14 -5.39 -15.19 -2.02
CA LYS A 14 -5.49 -15.13 -0.56
C LYS A 14 -4.92 -16.40 0.09
N LEU A 15 -5.37 -17.58 -0.34
CA LEU A 15 -4.90 -18.86 0.19
C LEU A 15 -3.39 -19.04 -0.03
N SER A 16 -2.90 -18.71 -1.22
CA SER A 16 -1.48 -18.74 -1.56
C SER A 16 -0.64 -17.74 -0.74
N GLY A 17 -1.21 -16.60 -0.33
CA GLY A 17 -0.58 -15.66 0.59
C GLY A 17 -0.37 -16.28 1.96
N HIS A 18 -1.41 -16.83 2.57
CA HIS A 18 -1.31 -17.49 3.89
C HIS A 18 -0.38 -18.70 3.88
N SER A 19 -0.41 -19.52 2.82
CA SER A 19 0.55 -20.63 2.69
C SER A 19 1.98 -20.13 2.64
N ASN A 20 2.24 -18.98 2.00
CA ASN A 20 3.56 -18.36 1.97
C ASN A 20 4.00 -17.84 3.33
N GLU A 21 3.09 -17.29 4.14
CA GLU A 21 3.34 -16.84 5.51
C GLU A 21 3.71 -18.00 6.43
N GLU A 22 3.01 -19.15 6.34
CA GLU A 22 3.32 -20.38 7.09
C GLU A 22 4.68 -20.95 6.70
N LEU A 23 5.00 -21.00 5.41
CA LEU A 23 6.30 -21.43 4.93
C LEU A 23 7.41 -20.47 5.39
N ALA A 24 7.18 -19.15 5.34
CA ALA A 24 8.14 -18.17 5.84
C ALA A 24 8.38 -18.31 7.35
N LYS A 25 7.34 -18.57 8.16
CA LYS A 25 7.50 -18.90 9.58
C LYS A 25 8.42 -20.13 9.76
N SER A 26 8.11 -21.23 9.08
CA SER A 26 8.92 -22.46 9.18
C SER A 26 10.36 -22.22 8.73
N TYR A 27 10.56 -21.40 7.70
CA TYR A 27 11.88 -21.02 7.21
C TYR A 27 12.68 -20.23 8.24
N VAL A 28 12.05 -19.32 8.98
CA VAL A 28 12.69 -18.58 10.08
C VAL A 28 12.99 -19.52 11.27
N GLU A 29 12.05 -20.37 11.66
CA GLU A 29 12.23 -21.27 12.82
C GLU A 29 13.38 -22.27 12.61
N GLN A 30 13.61 -22.72 11.38
CA GLN A 30 14.60 -23.77 11.06
C GLN A 30 15.94 -23.21 10.58
N GLY A 31 15.98 -21.96 10.12
CA GLY A 31 17.12 -21.40 9.38
C GLY A 31 17.94 -20.39 10.19
N VAL A 32 19.12 -20.76 10.68
CA VAL A 32 20.05 -19.84 11.37
C VAL A 32 20.45 -18.66 10.48
N SER A 33 20.68 -18.91 9.19
CA SER A 33 21.08 -17.86 8.24
C SER A 33 19.99 -16.79 8.05
N VAL A 34 18.72 -17.19 7.91
CA VAL A 34 17.62 -16.23 7.76
C VAL A 34 17.37 -15.47 9.06
N GLN A 35 17.53 -16.12 10.22
CA GLN A 35 17.46 -15.44 11.52
C GLN A 35 18.52 -14.34 11.62
N GLN A 36 19.76 -14.62 11.25
CA GLN A 36 20.84 -13.62 11.23
C GLN A 36 20.56 -12.47 10.28
N ARG A 37 20.00 -12.75 9.11
CA ARG A 37 19.59 -11.71 8.14
C ARG A 37 18.51 -10.79 8.69
N ILE A 38 17.48 -11.35 9.35
CA ILE A 38 16.42 -10.58 10.00
C ILE A 38 17.00 -9.68 11.08
N LEU A 39 17.81 -10.24 11.99
CA LEU A 39 18.45 -9.48 13.06
C LEU A 39 19.35 -8.37 12.52
N SER A 40 20.14 -8.66 11.49
CA SER A 40 21.00 -7.68 10.82
C SER A 40 20.19 -6.58 10.14
N CYS A 41 19.13 -6.93 9.41
CA CYS A 41 18.24 -5.96 8.75
C CYS A 41 17.59 -5.01 9.76
N TYR A 42 17.14 -5.53 10.90
CA TYR A 42 16.53 -4.74 11.97
C TYR A 42 17.56 -3.97 12.81
N GLY A 43 18.85 -4.31 12.72
CA GLY A 43 19.91 -3.73 13.55
C GLY A 43 19.96 -4.29 14.97
N ALA A 44 19.44 -5.50 15.19
CA ALA A 44 19.48 -6.17 16.49
C ALA A 44 20.78 -6.97 16.64
N THR A 45 21.62 -6.59 17.61
CA THR A 45 22.90 -7.25 17.90
C THR A 45 22.87 -7.88 19.29
N GLY A 46 23.54 -9.03 19.46
CA GLY A 46 23.68 -9.70 20.76
C GLY A 46 22.41 -10.36 21.29
N VAL A 47 21.39 -10.55 20.43
CA VAL A 47 20.12 -11.19 20.77
C VAL A 47 19.83 -12.35 19.83
N SER A 48 18.91 -13.23 20.25
CA SER A 48 18.42 -14.35 19.43
C SER A 48 16.90 -14.29 19.27
N ILE A 49 16.38 -14.96 18.24
CA ILE A 49 14.95 -15.15 18.05
C ILE A 49 14.48 -16.27 18.96
N THR A 50 13.44 -16.03 19.76
CA THR A 50 12.88 -16.99 20.72
C THR A 50 11.52 -17.52 20.29
N LYS A 51 10.76 -16.75 19.49
CA LYS A 51 9.42 -17.15 19.04
C LYS A 51 9.08 -16.47 17.71
N VAL A 52 8.33 -17.18 16.86
CA VAL A 52 7.79 -16.66 15.59
C VAL A 52 6.30 -16.97 15.54
N ASP A 53 5.48 -15.93 15.40
CA ASP A 53 4.03 -16.03 15.26
C ASP A 53 3.60 -15.41 13.93
N ILE A 54 2.53 -15.96 13.33
CA ILE A 54 1.88 -15.39 12.13
C ILE A 54 0.43 -15.03 12.45
N GLY A 55 -0.12 -14.03 11.75
CA GLY A 55 -1.50 -13.58 11.94
C GLY A 55 -2.56 -14.62 11.55
N GLY A 56 -2.25 -15.46 10.59
CA GLY A 56 -3.13 -16.55 10.11
C GLY A 56 -4.39 -16.07 9.40
N LEU A 57 -5.28 -17.03 9.06
CA LEU A 57 -6.55 -16.75 8.39
C LEU A 57 -7.55 -15.95 9.25
N ASN A 58 -7.42 -16.02 10.57
CA ASN A 58 -8.23 -15.31 11.55
C ASN A 58 -7.51 -14.03 12.01
N GLU A 59 -7.22 -13.13 11.08
CA GLU A 59 -6.60 -11.84 11.39
C GLU A 59 -7.36 -11.14 12.53
N GLN A 60 -6.68 -10.94 13.64
CA GLN A 60 -7.24 -10.19 14.76
C GLN A 60 -7.40 -8.73 14.37
N LEU A 61 -8.62 -8.22 14.51
CA LEU A 61 -8.90 -6.81 14.26
C LEU A 61 -8.37 -5.98 15.44
N ILE A 62 -7.57 -4.97 15.11
CA ILE A 62 -6.95 -4.04 16.05
C ILE A 62 -7.66 -2.69 16.07
N ASP A 63 -7.33 -1.84 17.03
CA ASP A 63 -7.89 -0.49 17.14
C ASP A 63 -7.37 0.43 16.04
N SER A 64 -8.29 1.15 15.41
CA SER A 64 -8.01 2.14 14.37
C SER A 64 -7.92 3.54 14.96
N VAL A 65 -7.15 4.43 14.32
CA VAL A 65 -7.16 5.87 14.61
C VAL A 65 -8.54 6.51 14.41
N LEU A 66 -9.43 5.86 13.66
CA LEU A 66 -10.81 6.30 13.42
C LEU A 66 -11.77 5.94 14.56
N GLY A 67 -11.32 5.15 15.53
CA GLY A 67 -12.15 4.67 16.65
C GLY A 67 -12.94 3.40 16.36
N ASP A 68 -12.77 2.81 15.18
CA ASP A 68 -13.31 1.51 14.80
C ASP A 68 -12.19 0.44 14.75
N LYS A 69 -12.45 -0.69 14.12
CA LYS A 69 -11.48 -1.78 13.96
C LYS A 69 -10.89 -1.81 12.56
N THR A 70 -9.61 -2.15 12.48
CA THR A 70 -8.85 -2.34 11.24
C THR A 70 -8.01 -3.61 11.30
N LYS A 71 -7.41 -4.01 10.18
CA LYS A 71 -6.45 -5.10 10.11
C LYS A 71 -5.05 -4.60 10.45
N SER A 72 -4.28 -5.44 11.15
CA SER A 72 -2.85 -5.24 11.35
C SER A 72 -2.09 -5.27 10.02
N LYS A 73 -0.94 -4.59 9.96
CA LYS A 73 -0.04 -4.62 8.79
C LYS A 73 0.98 -5.76 8.85
N PRO A 74 1.55 -6.09 10.01
CA PRO A 74 2.42 -7.25 10.13
C PRO A 74 1.69 -8.55 9.81
N ASP A 75 2.33 -9.36 8.97
CA ASP A 75 1.92 -10.73 8.67
C ASP A 75 2.63 -11.73 9.61
N MET A 76 3.78 -11.32 10.21
CA MET A 76 4.59 -12.12 11.13
C MET A 76 5.13 -11.26 12.28
N HIS A 77 5.14 -11.84 13.50
CA HIS A 77 5.70 -11.28 14.72
C HIS A 77 6.84 -12.16 15.22
N ILE A 78 8.01 -11.59 15.41
CA ILE A 78 9.23 -12.29 15.85
C ILE A 78 9.65 -11.73 17.20
N THR A 79 9.62 -12.56 18.24
CA THR A 79 10.04 -12.19 19.59
C THR A 79 11.53 -12.48 19.79
N LEU A 80 12.25 -11.49 20.33
CA LEU A 80 13.68 -11.59 20.64
C LEU A 80 13.92 -12.00 22.09
N SER A 81 15.13 -12.48 22.38
CA SER A 81 15.53 -12.90 23.73
C SER A 81 15.53 -11.80 24.79
N ASP A 82 15.56 -10.53 24.37
CA ASP A 82 15.45 -9.36 25.24
C ASP A 82 14.01 -8.83 25.39
N GLY A 83 13.02 -9.51 24.83
CA GLY A 83 11.60 -9.18 24.89
C GLY A 83 11.11 -8.23 23.80
N ARG A 84 12.00 -7.64 22.99
CA ARG A 84 11.58 -6.83 21.82
C ARG A 84 10.91 -7.70 20.77
N GLN A 85 10.10 -7.06 19.92
CA GLN A 85 9.46 -7.70 18.78
C GLN A 85 9.89 -7.05 17.47
N ILE A 86 10.10 -7.87 16.45
CA ILE A 86 10.25 -7.45 15.06
C ILE A 86 8.97 -7.83 14.33
N LYS A 87 8.36 -6.89 13.63
CA LYS A 87 7.07 -7.05 12.95
C LYS A 87 7.28 -6.96 11.45
N VAL A 88 6.95 -8.03 10.75
CA VAL A 88 7.30 -8.22 9.34
C VAL A 88 6.05 -8.25 8.48
N SER A 89 5.99 -7.41 7.45
CA SER A 89 4.99 -7.50 6.38
C SER A 89 5.56 -8.29 5.20
N ILE A 90 4.94 -9.40 4.85
CA ILE A 90 5.40 -10.33 3.81
C ILE A 90 4.78 -9.96 2.46
N LYS A 91 5.59 -9.93 1.40
CA LYS A 91 5.14 -9.71 0.03
C LYS A 91 5.58 -10.86 -0.88
N LYS A 92 4.60 -11.65 -1.33
CA LYS A 92 4.83 -12.81 -2.19
C LYS A 92 5.21 -12.46 -3.63
N SER A 93 5.01 -11.24 -4.09
CA SER A 93 5.22 -10.86 -5.49
C SER A 93 5.99 -9.55 -5.63
N LYS A 94 6.67 -9.39 -6.78
CA LYS A 94 7.43 -8.16 -7.14
C LYS A 94 6.52 -6.93 -7.36
N SER A 95 5.21 -7.13 -7.45
CA SER A 95 4.23 -6.03 -7.54
C SER A 95 2.86 -6.50 -7.06
N GLY A 96 2.10 -5.61 -6.44
CA GLY A 96 0.76 -5.93 -5.96
C GLY A 96 0.15 -4.81 -5.14
N GLN A 97 -1.07 -5.05 -4.69
CA GLN A 97 -1.74 -4.14 -3.77
C GLN A 97 -1.05 -4.17 -2.41
N VAL A 98 -0.67 -3.00 -1.92
CA VAL A 98 -0.14 -2.83 -0.55
C VAL A 98 -1.19 -2.27 0.39
N TYR A 99 -2.09 -1.42 -0.12
CA TYR A 99 -3.20 -0.88 0.65
C TYR A 99 -4.42 -0.58 -0.24
N LEU A 100 -5.61 -0.84 0.28
CA LEU A 100 -6.89 -0.50 -0.34
C LEU A 100 -7.75 0.19 0.71
N ILE A 101 -8.21 1.41 0.41
CA ILE A 101 -8.95 2.22 1.37
C ILE A 101 -9.98 3.10 0.64
N THR A 102 -11.16 3.32 1.22
CA THR A 102 -12.15 4.26 0.69
C THR A 102 -11.65 5.70 0.82
N VAL A 103 -12.17 6.61 -0.02
CA VAL A 103 -11.76 8.02 -0.02
C VAL A 103 -11.92 8.65 1.36
N ASP A 104 -13.10 8.50 1.99
CA ASP A 104 -13.36 9.08 3.32
C ASP A 104 -12.39 8.54 4.37
N ARG A 105 -12.26 7.21 4.44
CA ARG A 105 -11.34 6.59 5.42
C ARG A 105 -9.88 6.96 5.17
N PHE A 106 -9.48 7.24 3.94
CA PHE A 106 -8.15 7.72 3.62
C PHE A 106 -7.94 9.15 4.16
N ILE A 107 -8.87 10.06 3.85
CA ILE A 107 -8.79 11.45 4.30
C ILE A 107 -8.78 11.50 5.84
N ASP A 108 -9.81 10.97 6.48
CA ASP A 108 -9.97 11.02 7.93
C ASP A 108 -8.83 10.28 8.66
N GLY A 109 -8.42 9.12 8.11
CA GLY A 109 -7.36 8.31 8.69
C GLY A 109 -5.99 8.96 8.58
N PHE A 110 -5.69 9.60 7.43
CA PHE A 110 -4.43 10.33 7.26
C PHE A 110 -4.38 11.56 8.18
N GLU A 111 -5.48 12.33 8.24
CA GLU A 111 -5.54 13.50 9.11
C GLU A 111 -5.34 13.14 10.59
N LYS A 112 -5.97 12.06 11.06
CA LYS A 112 -5.80 11.59 12.45
C LYS A 112 -4.44 10.97 12.73
N ALA A 113 -3.82 10.40 11.71
CA ALA A 113 -2.52 9.75 11.84
C ALA A 113 -1.36 10.75 11.82
N TYR A 114 -1.47 11.84 11.06
CA TYR A 114 -0.37 12.76 10.78
C TYR A 114 -0.76 14.23 11.01
N HIS A 115 -1.48 14.84 10.08
CA HIS A 115 -1.85 16.25 10.09
C HIS A 115 -3.03 16.52 9.13
N PRO A 116 -3.73 17.65 9.27
CA PRO A 116 -4.83 18.02 8.39
C PRO A 116 -4.41 18.06 6.91
N ILE A 117 -5.31 17.59 6.04
CA ILE A 117 -5.20 17.73 4.59
C ILE A 117 -5.89 19.04 4.18
N PRO A 118 -5.24 19.93 3.39
CA PRO A 118 -5.88 21.14 2.89
C PRO A 118 -7.20 20.86 2.14
N ASP A 119 -8.17 21.75 2.27
CA ASP A 119 -9.52 21.52 1.71
C ASP A 119 -9.53 21.42 0.18
N ASP A 120 -8.71 22.19 -0.50
CA ASP A 120 -8.49 22.10 -1.95
C ASP A 120 -7.92 20.72 -2.36
N VAL A 121 -7.02 20.17 -1.56
CA VAL A 121 -6.47 18.82 -1.77
C VAL A 121 -7.55 17.74 -1.51
N LYS A 122 -8.37 17.89 -0.47
CA LYS A 122 -9.49 16.97 -0.20
C LYS A 122 -10.47 16.96 -1.37
N GLU A 123 -10.80 18.15 -1.90
CA GLU A 123 -11.65 18.29 -3.09
C GLU A 123 -11.02 17.59 -4.30
N ALA A 124 -9.75 17.86 -4.57
CA ALA A 124 -9.01 17.24 -5.67
C ALA A 124 -8.96 15.69 -5.55
N ILE A 125 -8.74 15.15 -4.34
CA ILE A 125 -8.81 13.71 -4.07
C ILE A 125 -10.20 13.18 -4.41
N ARG A 126 -11.28 13.82 -3.94
CA ARG A 126 -12.65 13.37 -4.20
C ARG A 126 -12.99 13.39 -5.70
N LEU A 127 -12.58 14.41 -6.42
CA LEU A 127 -12.75 14.51 -7.87
C LEU A 127 -11.95 13.43 -8.61
N PHE A 128 -10.68 13.23 -8.24
CA PHE A 128 -9.80 12.28 -8.92
C PHE A 128 -10.20 10.82 -8.66
N TRP A 129 -10.72 10.50 -7.48
CA TRP A 129 -11.20 9.16 -7.13
C TRP A 129 -12.71 8.97 -7.28
N GLY A 130 -13.44 9.99 -7.80
CA GLY A 130 -14.86 9.87 -8.16
C GLY A 130 -15.79 9.81 -6.95
N ASP A 131 -15.41 10.42 -5.84
CA ASP A 131 -16.17 10.44 -4.58
C ASP A 131 -16.78 11.83 -4.26
N HIS A 132 -16.63 12.78 -5.17
CA HIS A 132 -17.24 14.10 -5.03
C HIS A 132 -18.77 14.00 -5.18
N PRO A 133 -19.59 14.73 -4.38
CA PRO A 133 -21.05 14.68 -4.46
C PRO A 133 -21.60 14.96 -5.87
N ASP A 134 -21.03 15.93 -6.57
CA ASP A 134 -21.46 16.37 -7.90
C ASP A 134 -20.69 15.72 -9.05
N ILE A 135 -19.94 14.63 -8.77
CA ILE A 135 -19.02 14.04 -9.76
C ILE A 135 -19.69 13.63 -11.07
N ASP A 136 -20.95 13.18 -11.00
CA ASP A 136 -21.68 12.74 -12.19
C ASP A 136 -21.97 13.91 -13.15
N SER A 137 -22.29 15.09 -12.64
CA SER A 137 -22.50 16.31 -13.43
C SER A 137 -21.18 16.89 -13.95
N ILE A 138 -20.17 16.96 -13.08
CA ILE A 138 -18.85 17.49 -13.41
C ILE A 138 -18.20 16.60 -14.49
N SER A 139 -18.15 15.27 -14.30
CA SER A 139 -17.50 14.36 -15.23
C SER A 139 -18.14 14.34 -16.63
N LYS A 140 -19.45 14.57 -16.75
CA LYS A 140 -20.13 14.69 -18.04
C LYS A 140 -19.60 15.86 -18.85
N ASN A 141 -19.26 16.98 -18.21
CA ASN A 141 -18.82 18.20 -18.87
C ASN A 141 -17.31 18.16 -19.22
N TYR A 142 -16.50 17.47 -18.46
CA TYR A 142 -15.04 17.49 -18.57
C TYR A 142 -14.41 16.18 -19.07
N SER A 143 -15.08 15.05 -18.95
CA SER A 143 -14.59 13.78 -19.47
C SER A 143 -14.77 13.70 -20.98
N SER A 144 -13.67 13.60 -21.71
CA SER A 144 -13.68 13.38 -23.17
C SER A 144 -13.87 11.91 -23.57
N THR A 145 -13.79 11.00 -22.62
CA THR A 145 -14.01 9.59 -22.88
C THR A 145 -15.47 9.27 -22.63
N PRO A 146 -16.23 8.76 -23.61
CA PRO A 146 -17.53 8.16 -23.33
C PRO A 146 -17.28 7.17 -22.20
N ILE A 147 -17.92 7.38 -21.06
CA ILE A 147 -17.93 6.37 -19.99
C ILE A 147 -18.39 5.12 -20.70
N ILE A 148 -17.48 4.17 -20.89
CA ILE A 148 -17.84 2.89 -21.54
C ILE A 148 -18.89 2.30 -20.62
N ARG A 149 -20.15 2.45 -21.02
CA ARG A 149 -21.37 2.11 -20.27
C ARG A 149 -21.51 0.61 -19.97
N LYS A 150 -20.43 -0.13 -20.07
CA LYS A 150 -20.41 -1.55 -19.74
C LYS A 150 -20.63 -1.82 -18.25
N TYR A 151 -20.66 -0.74 -17.44
CA TYR A 151 -20.96 -0.81 -16.01
C TYR A 151 -21.79 0.44 -15.67
N GLU A 152 -23.09 0.38 -15.90
CA GLU A 152 -24.06 1.46 -15.71
C GLU A 152 -24.13 2.07 -14.29
N GLN A 153 -23.36 1.52 -13.34
CA GLN A 153 -23.34 1.95 -11.95
C GLN A 153 -22.00 2.60 -11.52
N ARG A 154 -21.06 2.83 -12.43
CA ARG A 154 -19.82 3.53 -12.09
C ARG A 154 -20.03 5.01 -12.16
N LYS A 155 -19.86 5.69 -11.02
CA LYS A 155 -19.72 7.15 -10.99
C LYS A 155 -18.55 7.57 -11.87
N GLY A 156 -18.67 8.75 -12.51
CA GLY A 156 -17.56 9.37 -13.22
C GLY A 156 -16.42 9.72 -12.27
N ARG A 157 -15.30 10.17 -12.84
CA ARG A 157 -14.19 10.78 -12.11
C ARG A 157 -13.41 11.70 -13.02
N LEU A 158 -12.65 12.60 -12.47
CA LEU A 158 -11.65 13.35 -13.21
C LEU A 158 -10.29 12.64 -13.14
N VAL A 159 -9.52 12.71 -14.22
CA VAL A 159 -8.11 12.28 -14.27
C VAL A 159 -7.25 13.53 -14.49
N HIS A 160 -5.92 13.45 -14.36
CA HIS A 160 -5.04 14.60 -14.51
C HIS A 160 -5.48 15.57 -15.63
N LYS A 161 -5.59 15.10 -16.87
CA LYS A 161 -5.99 15.96 -18.02
C LYS A 161 -7.36 16.63 -17.88
N THR A 162 -8.29 15.99 -17.20
CA THR A 162 -9.65 16.53 -17.02
C THR A 162 -9.78 17.33 -15.75
N LEU A 163 -9.03 16.99 -14.70
CA LEU A 163 -8.93 17.77 -13.48
C LEU A 163 -8.24 19.11 -13.77
N SER A 164 -7.12 19.11 -14.50
CA SER A 164 -6.43 20.35 -14.90
C SER A 164 -7.29 21.28 -15.76
N ARG A 165 -8.19 20.73 -16.59
CA ARG A 165 -9.15 21.54 -17.35
C ARG A 165 -10.32 22.04 -16.51
N TYR A 166 -10.71 21.30 -15.48
CA TYR A 166 -11.74 21.70 -14.54
C TYR A 166 -11.21 22.81 -13.63
N ASP A 167 -10.08 22.56 -12.99
CA ASP A 167 -9.35 23.51 -12.16
C ASP A 167 -7.86 23.11 -12.09
N GLU A 168 -6.99 23.89 -12.71
CA GLU A 168 -5.55 23.65 -12.74
C GLU A 168 -4.93 23.74 -11.36
N SER A 169 -5.44 24.59 -10.48
CA SER A 169 -4.93 24.76 -9.11
C SER A 169 -5.15 23.51 -8.27
N LEU A 170 -6.29 22.84 -8.41
CA LEU A 170 -6.58 21.56 -7.74
C LEU A 170 -5.68 20.42 -8.24
N ASP A 171 -5.43 20.39 -9.55
CA ASP A 171 -4.52 19.38 -10.14
C ASP A 171 -3.08 19.55 -9.64
N ILE A 172 -2.58 20.77 -9.58
CA ILE A 172 -1.27 21.10 -9.03
C ILE A 172 -1.19 20.78 -7.53
N ALA A 173 -2.21 21.19 -6.76
CA ALA A 173 -2.28 20.96 -5.32
C ALA A 173 -2.27 19.47 -5.00
N LEU A 174 -3.02 18.64 -5.73
CA LEU A 174 -3.08 17.20 -5.57
C LEU A 174 -1.69 16.58 -5.72
N LEU A 175 -1.02 16.85 -6.84
CA LEU A 175 0.29 16.24 -7.11
C LEU A 175 1.35 16.73 -6.11
N LYS A 176 1.35 18.01 -5.79
CA LYS A 176 2.25 18.60 -4.79
C LYS A 176 2.06 17.95 -3.43
N TRP A 177 0.81 17.77 -2.98
CA TRP A 177 0.52 17.15 -1.70
C TRP A 177 1.03 15.72 -1.61
N PHE A 178 0.83 14.90 -2.66
CA PHE A 178 1.39 13.55 -2.70
C PHE A 178 2.92 13.53 -2.64
N LYS A 179 3.56 14.53 -3.25
CA LYS A 179 5.02 14.70 -3.20
C LYS A 179 5.51 15.10 -1.81
N ASP A 180 4.88 16.09 -1.22
CA ASP A 180 5.29 16.64 0.08
C ASP A 180 5.06 15.65 1.23
N ASN A 181 4.10 14.73 1.07
CA ASN A 181 3.73 13.74 2.08
C ASN A 181 4.17 12.31 1.74
N ILE A 182 5.17 12.15 0.88
CA ILE A 182 5.54 10.83 0.37
C ILE A 182 6.08 9.88 1.45
N VAL A 183 6.74 10.41 2.48
CA VAL A 183 7.23 9.65 3.63
C VAL A 183 6.05 9.11 4.45
N GLN A 184 5.10 9.97 4.80
CA GLN A 184 3.88 9.59 5.53
C GLN A 184 3.04 8.60 4.74
N LEU A 185 2.95 8.76 3.41
CA LEU A 185 2.25 7.83 2.54
C LEU A 185 2.93 6.45 2.49
N CYS A 186 4.25 6.40 2.50
CA CYS A 186 5.00 5.15 2.58
C CYS A 186 4.73 4.44 3.91
N GLU A 187 4.88 5.14 5.03
CA GLU A 187 4.58 4.62 6.36
C GLU A 187 3.12 4.14 6.45
N PHE A 188 2.16 4.96 5.97
CA PHE A 188 0.75 4.61 5.92
C PHE A 188 0.48 3.33 5.12
N CYS A 189 1.16 3.14 4.00
CA CYS A 189 0.98 1.97 3.14
C CYS A 189 1.64 0.71 3.70
N PHE A 190 2.86 0.80 4.20
CA PHE A 190 3.67 -0.37 4.54
C PHE A 190 3.69 -0.68 6.03
N SER A 191 3.71 0.35 6.90
CA SER A 191 3.90 0.18 8.34
C SER A 191 2.58 0.12 9.11
N ARG A 192 1.84 1.22 9.14
CA ARG A 192 0.74 1.38 10.08
C ARG A 192 -0.68 1.20 9.52
N GLY A 193 -0.92 1.62 8.29
CA GLY A 193 -2.29 1.75 7.80
C GLY A 193 -3.13 2.67 8.70
N LEU A 194 -4.26 2.16 9.18
CA LEU A 194 -5.12 2.82 10.16
C LEU A 194 -4.84 2.40 11.61
N ALA A 195 -3.83 1.55 11.86
CA ALA A 195 -3.51 1.09 13.21
C ALA A 195 -3.19 2.27 14.15
N LYS A 196 -3.80 2.25 15.35
CA LYS A 196 -3.64 3.29 16.36
C LYS A 196 -2.31 3.15 17.11
N ASN A 197 -1.95 1.93 17.47
CA ASN A 197 -0.84 1.65 18.36
C ASN A 197 0.41 1.21 17.55
N GLU A 198 1.59 1.66 17.95
CA GLU A 198 2.86 1.32 17.28
C GLU A 198 3.21 -0.16 17.35
N GLU A 199 2.71 -0.86 18.35
CA GLU A 199 2.85 -2.32 18.49
C GLU A 199 2.21 -3.11 17.33
N ASP A 200 1.28 -2.46 16.62
CA ASP A 200 0.59 -3.03 15.45
C ASP A 200 1.21 -2.61 14.10
N TRP A 201 2.32 -1.86 14.12
CA TRP A 201 2.98 -1.38 12.91
C TRP A 201 4.07 -2.33 12.46
N ALA A 202 4.23 -2.51 11.15
CA ALA A 202 5.32 -3.29 10.59
C ALA A 202 6.65 -2.50 10.61
N ASP A 203 7.74 -3.20 10.90
CA ASP A 203 9.11 -2.67 10.91
C ASP A 203 9.85 -3.00 9.62
N ILE A 204 9.57 -4.19 9.06
CA ILE A 204 10.26 -4.77 7.90
C ILE A 204 9.24 -5.15 6.82
N VAL A 205 9.58 -4.91 5.58
CA VAL A 205 8.94 -5.53 4.41
C VAL A 205 9.86 -6.65 3.91
N TRP A 206 9.34 -7.88 3.86
CA TRP A 206 10.05 -9.03 3.35
C TRP A 206 9.42 -9.52 2.04
N TYR A 207 10.15 -9.38 0.95
CA TYR A 207 9.80 -9.96 -0.33
C TYR A 207 10.31 -11.38 -0.40
N ILE A 208 9.40 -12.37 -0.27
CA ILE A 208 9.74 -13.79 -0.33
C ILE A 208 8.58 -14.59 -0.94
N ASN A 209 8.90 -15.55 -1.80
CA ASN A 209 7.92 -16.44 -2.40
C ASN A 209 8.39 -17.90 -2.31
N LEU A 210 7.96 -18.57 -1.27
CA LEU A 210 8.28 -19.98 -1.01
C LEU A 210 7.25 -20.95 -1.60
N VAL A 211 6.05 -20.45 -2.00
CA VAL A 211 5.00 -21.30 -2.59
C VAL A 211 5.31 -21.67 -4.03
N ASP A 212 5.92 -20.74 -4.78
CA ASP A 212 6.21 -20.91 -6.21
C ASP A 212 7.71 -21.19 -6.46
N ASP A 213 8.50 -21.45 -5.40
CA ASP A 213 9.97 -21.68 -5.46
C ASP A 213 10.72 -20.57 -6.23
N ASP A 214 10.26 -19.30 -6.10
CA ASP A 214 10.93 -18.15 -6.70
C ASP A 214 12.15 -17.74 -5.85
N VAL A 215 13.24 -18.48 -6.02
CA VAL A 215 14.50 -18.27 -5.29
C VAL A 215 15.15 -16.90 -5.55
N GLU A 216 14.71 -16.17 -6.58
CA GLU A 216 15.19 -14.80 -6.86
C GLU A 216 14.52 -13.74 -5.98
N LEU A 217 13.44 -14.09 -5.25
CA LEU A 217 12.69 -13.17 -4.42
C LEU A 217 12.87 -13.55 -2.94
N ASP A 218 13.93 -13.03 -2.34
CA ASP A 218 14.20 -13.15 -0.89
C ASP A 218 14.99 -11.94 -0.38
N ASP A 219 14.34 -10.76 -0.37
CA ASP A 219 14.93 -9.50 0.09
C ASP A 219 14.13 -8.87 1.22
N MET A 220 14.85 -8.34 2.20
CA MET A 220 14.30 -7.65 3.37
C MET A 220 14.74 -6.20 3.41
N PHE A 221 13.81 -5.31 3.74
CA PHE A 221 14.08 -3.89 3.90
C PHE A 221 13.35 -3.38 5.14
N THR A 222 14.02 -2.58 5.96
CA THR A 222 13.30 -1.81 6.98
C THR A 222 12.44 -0.75 6.28
N ILE A 223 11.26 -0.45 6.83
CA ILE A 223 10.41 0.60 6.28
C ILE A 223 11.11 1.95 6.38
N ASN A 224 11.90 2.17 7.43
CA ASN A 224 12.72 3.37 7.58
C ASN A 224 13.72 3.52 6.43
N SER A 225 14.43 2.44 6.04
CA SER A 225 15.39 2.52 4.92
C SER A 225 14.72 2.87 3.59
N ILE A 226 13.47 2.43 3.37
CA ILE A 226 12.68 2.86 2.22
C ILE A 226 12.32 4.33 2.34
N SER A 227 11.82 4.75 3.50
CA SER A 227 11.35 6.12 3.77
C SER A 227 12.46 7.16 3.62
N ASP A 228 13.66 6.87 4.12
CA ASP A 228 14.83 7.76 4.06
C ASP A 228 15.29 8.05 2.62
N ASN A 229 14.97 7.18 1.68
CA ASN A 229 15.40 7.28 0.29
C ASN A 229 14.28 7.73 -0.68
N LEU A 230 13.08 8.04 -0.21
CA LEU A 230 11.95 8.40 -1.07
C LEU A 230 12.15 9.69 -1.87
N ASN A 231 12.95 10.63 -1.36
CA ASN A 231 13.32 11.86 -2.05
C ASN A 231 14.18 11.64 -3.31
N LEU A 232 14.79 10.46 -3.46
CA LEU A 232 15.52 10.06 -4.67
C LEU A 232 14.60 9.61 -5.82
N GLY A 233 13.32 9.44 -5.54
CA GLY A 233 12.31 9.05 -6.52
C GLY A 233 11.41 10.21 -6.94
N THR A 234 10.55 9.95 -7.93
CA THR A 234 9.62 10.94 -8.46
C THR A 234 8.18 10.64 -8.07
N VAL A 235 7.39 11.71 -7.86
CA VAL A 235 5.93 11.67 -7.79
C VAL A 235 5.40 12.41 -9.00
N GLU A 236 4.65 11.71 -9.85
CA GLU A 236 4.16 12.25 -11.12
C GLU A 236 2.89 11.53 -11.57
N TYR A 237 2.14 12.15 -12.47
CA TYR A 237 1.01 11.44 -13.09
C TYR A 237 1.49 10.36 -14.07
N GLY A 238 0.79 9.24 -14.09
CA GLY A 238 1.07 8.17 -15.05
C GLY A 238 0.68 8.55 -16.47
N ASN A 239 1.45 8.08 -17.45
CA ASN A 239 1.29 8.47 -18.87
C ASN A 239 0.05 7.87 -19.55
N LYS A 240 -0.57 6.83 -18.98
CA LYS A 240 -1.71 6.13 -19.59
C LYS A 240 -3.04 6.81 -19.26
N GLY A 241 -3.97 6.79 -20.22
CA GLY A 241 -5.36 7.21 -20.01
C GLY A 241 -5.54 8.67 -19.56
N GLY A 242 -4.61 9.57 -19.93
CA GLY A 242 -4.70 10.98 -19.54
C GLY A 242 -4.28 11.27 -18.10
N GLY A 243 -3.48 10.41 -17.48
CA GLY A 243 -3.03 10.54 -16.09
C GLY A 243 -4.03 9.94 -15.11
N THR A 244 -4.33 8.66 -15.27
CA THR A 244 -5.30 7.90 -14.44
C THR A 244 -4.74 7.39 -13.11
N THR A 245 -3.45 7.53 -12.91
CA THR A 245 -2.69 7.07 -11.72
C THR A 245 -1.72 8.15 -11.27
N ILE A 246 -1.34 8.13 -10.00
CA ILE A 246 -0.20 8.88 -9.50
C ILE A 246 0.92 7.88 -9.25
N GLN A 247 2.06 8.06 -9.92
CA GLN A 247 3.28 7.29 -9.72
C GLN A 247 3.95 7.75 -8.43
N LEU A 248 4.44 6.78 -7.65
CA LEU A 248 5.12 7.00 -6.39
C LEU A 248 6.52 6.35 -6.44
N PRO A 249 7.50 6.82 -5.67
CA PRO A 249 8.82 6.22 -5.61
C PRO A 249 8.81 4.72 -5.30
N PHE A 250 7.87 4.26 -4.46
CA PHE A 250 7.72 2.85 -4.09
C PHE A 250 6.67 2.08 -4.92
N GLY A 251 5.96 2.75 -5.85
CA GLY A 251 4.91 2.09 -6.61
C GLY A 251 4.00 3.05 -7.36
N PHE A 252 2.70 2.98 -7.12
CA PHE A 252 1.70 3.91 -7.65
C PHE A 252 0.39 3.79 -6.89
N VAL A 253 -0.47 4.81 -6.98
CA VAL A 253 -1.86 4.76 -6.53
C VAL A 253 -2.81 4.92 -7.71
N GLN A 254 -3.86 4.13 -7.70
CA GLN A 254 -4.91 4.15 -8.74
C GLN A 254 -6.30 4.11 -8.12
N TRP A 255 -7.28 4.43 -8.94
CA TRP A 255 -8.69 4.26 -8.61
C TRP A 255 -9.10 2.79 -8.72
N HIS A 256 -9.79 2.31 -7.71
CA HIS A 256 -10.44 1.02 -7.71
C HIS A 256 -11.93 1.18 -7.37
N ASN A 257 -12.79 0.76 -8.27
CA ASN A 257 -14.23 0.70 -8.06
C ASN A 257 -14.70 -0.74 -8.30
N PRO A 258 -15.18 -1.44 -7.28
CA PRO A 258 -15.60 -2.85 -7.40
C PRO A 258 -16.89 -3.06 -8.22
N GLY A 259 -17.52 -1.99 -8.68
CA GLY A 259 -18.64 -2.05 -9.64
C GLY A 259 -20.03 -2.20 -9.03
N ASN A 260 -20.14 -2.70 -7.80
CA ASN A 260 -21.43 -3.11 -7.24
C ASN A 260 -21.96 -2.24 -6.10
N LYS A 261 -21.19 -1.26 -5.60
CA LYS A 261 -21.55 -0.55 -4.36
C LYS A 261 -21.35 0.95 -4.38
N GLY A 262 -20.96 1.56 -5.51
CA GLY A 262 -20.66 2.99 -5.58
C GLY A 262 -19.53 3.43 -4.66
N ILE A 263 -18.73 2.50 -4.16
CA ILE A 263 -17.62 2.76 -3.26
C ILE A 263 -16.37 2.99 -4.08
N ASN A 264 -15.77 4.15 -3.92
CA ASN A 264 -14.53 4.53 -4.57
C ASN A 264 -13.36 4.35 -3.61
N ASN A 265 -12.29 3.72 -4.10
CA ASN A 265 -11.14 3.40 -3.28
C ASN A 265 -9.86 3.96 -3.90
N LEU A 266 -8.95 4.40 -3.03
CA LEU A 266 -7.53 4.51 -3.34
C LEU A 266 -6.93 3.11 -3.23
N GLN A 267 -6.34 2.64 -4.32
CA GLN A 267 -5.61 1.38 -4.35
C GLN A 267 -4.12 1.66 -4.53
N PHE A 268 -3.36 1.54 -3.45
CA PHE A 268 -1.91 1.68 -3.47
C PHE A 268 -1.27 0.36 -3.86
N HIS A 269 -0.31 0.44 -4.77
CA HIS A 269 0.49 -0.68 -5.24
C HIS A 269 1.95 -0.47 -4.91
N HIS A 270 2.63 -1.54 -4.52
CA HIS A 270 4.08 -1.57 -4.41
C HIS A 270 4.72 -2.08 -5.70
N ARG A 271 5.97 -1.68 -5.92
CA ARG A 271 6.82 -2.13 -7.01
C ARG A 271 8.21 -2.40 -6.46
N TYR A 272 8.58 -3.67 -6.39
CA TYR A 272 9.86 -4.14 -5.88
C TYR A 272 11.05 -3.53 -6.62
N ASP A 273 10.99 -3.46 -7.96
CA ASP A 273 12.02 -2.84 -8.81
C ASP A 273 12.25 -1.36 -8.47
N LYS A 274 11.20 -0.62 -8.14
CA LYS A 274 11.31 0.78 -7.71
C LYS A 274 11.98 0.89 -6.34
N ILE A 275 11.58 0.06 -5.37
CA ILE A 275 12.18 0.03 -4.03
C ILE A 275 13.66 -0.31 -4.10
N LEU A 276 14.04 -1.35 -4.86
CA LEU A 276 15.45 -1.68 -5.07
C LEU A 276 16.26 -0.52 -5.66
N LYS A 277 15.67 0.21 -6.62
CA LYS A 277 16.33 1.36 -7.23
C LYS A 277 16.57 2.49 -6.21
N LEU A 278 15.58 2.75 -5.34
CA LEU A 278 15.73 3.74 -4.27
C LEU A 278 16.90 3.38 -3.35
N LEU A 279 16.91 2.13 -2.87
CA LEU A 279 17.91 1.67 -1.91
C LEU A 279 19.33 1.62 -2.51
N LYS A 280 19.47 1.25 -3.79
CA LYS A 280 20.77 1.27 -4.49
C LYS A 280 21.29 2.68 -4.72
N ASN A 281 20.41 3.65 -4.94
CA ASN A 281 20.79 5.04 -5.16
C ASN A 281 21.12 5.75 -3.82
N GLY A 282 20.65 5.23 -2.69
CA GLY A 282 20.96 5.74 -1.34
C GLY A 282 22.26 5.18 -0.74
N CYS A 283 22.84 4.16 -1.35
CA CYS A 283 24.11 3.55 -0.94
C CYS A 283 25.30 4.18 -1.70
N ILE A 284 25.46 5.52 -1.65
CA ILE A 284 26.66 6.22 -2.12
C ILE A 284 27.44 6.73 -0.93
#